data_d2ec02167e313719e9a279b5ea953750
#
_entry.id   d2ec02167e313719e9a279b5ea953750
#
_cell.length_a   1.000
_cell.length_b   1.000
_cell.length_c   1.000
_cell.angle_alpha   90.00
_cell.angle_beta   90.00
_cell.angle_gamma   90.00
#
_symmetry.space_group_name_H-M   'P 1'
#
loop_
_entity.id
_entity.type
_entity.pdbx_description
1 polymer ?
#
loop_
_entity_poly.entity_id
_entity_poly.type
_entity_poly.pdbx_seq_one_letter_code
_entity_poly.pdbx_strand_id
1 'polypeptide(L)'
;MNKGTSIEQQLDNLYDLFSIFDDRKDQFIQIMDMAKESNSLSDEYKTDHHKISGCTSQAWVISKKNEDETYNFYTDSDSLIVKGLLSILTTIFNGQNVNDIQKYNSEIILERLGLKNVISSQSTNGFSNAVEKIKKLAI
;
A
#
# COMPACT_ATOMS: atom_id res chain seq x y z
N MET A 1 -12.87 11.95 18.04
CA MET A 1 -12.40 10.69 17.61
C MET A 1 -10.91 10.70 17.38
N ASN A 2 -10.33 9.62 17.65
CA ASN A 2 -8.91 9.50 17.45
C ASN A 2 -8.59 9.52 15.95
N LYS A 3 -7.71 10.42 15.56
CA LYS A 3 -7.33 10.51 14.19
C LYS A 3 -6.56 9.33 13.73
N GLY A 4 -6.19 8.50 14.61
CA GLY A 4 -5.32 7.45 14.24
C GLY A 4 -3.90 7.96 14.04
N THR A 5 -3.07 7.12 13.50
CA THR A 5 -1.64 7.37 13.38
C THR A 5 -1.36 8.13 12.10
N SER A 6 -0.44 9.10 12.15
CA SER A 6 -0.05 9.86 10.97
C SER A 6 0.71 8.98 9.99
N ILE A 7 0.84 9.45 8.75
CA ILE A 7 1.64 8.75 7.73
C ILE A 7 3.07 8.58 8.22
N GLU A 8 3.66 9.64 8.79
CA GLU A 8 5.03 9.57 9.30
C GLU A 8 5.18 8.51 10.36
N GLN A 9 4.23 8.42 11.28
CA GLN A 9 4.26 7.42 12.34
C GLN A 9 4.13 6.01 11.76
N GLN A 10 3.27 5.83 10.75
CA GLN A 10 3.10 4.53 10.12
C GLN A 10 4.38 4.11 9.40
N LEU A 11 5.04 5.04 8.72
CA LEU A 11 6.30 4.74 8.05
C LEU A 11 7.37 4.31 9.06
N ASP A 12 7.45 5.01 10.19
CA ASP A 12 8.41 4.66 11.24
C ASP A 12 8.11 3.28 11.83
N ASN A 13 6.83 2.99 12.07
CA ASN A 13 6.42 1.69 12.61
C ASN A 13 6.77 0.56 11.66
N LEU A 14 6.52 0.76 10.37
CA LEU A 14 6.83 -0.25 9.35
C LEU A 14 8.33 -0.42 9.18
N TYR A 15 9.09 0.67 9.21
CA TYR A 15 10.54 0.58 9.17
C TYR A 15 11.06 -0.27 10.32
N ASP A 16 10.56 -0.03 11.52
CA ASP A 16 10.96 -0.80 12.70
C ASP A 16 10.63 -2.28 12.52
N LEU A 17 9.46 -2.58 11.98
CA LEU A 17 9.04 -3.96 11.73
C LEU A 17 10.00 -4.66 10.77
N PHE A 18 10.29 -4.05 9.63
CA PHE A 18 11.15 -4.67 8.64
C PHE A 18 12.60 -4.73 9.07
N SER A 19 13.05 -3.79 9.89
CA SER A 19 14.44 -3.75 10.35
C SER A 19 14.77 -4.86 11.35
N ILE A 20 13.76 -5.55 11.89
CA ILE A 20 13.99 -6.72 12.72
C ILE A 20 14.68 -7.83 11.92
N PHE A 21 14.41 -7.89 10.61
CA PHE A 21 14.96 -8.93 9.75
C PHE A 21 16.27 -8.46 9.11
N ASP A 22 17.34 -9.22 9.30
CA ASP A 22 18.63 -8.87 8.72
C ASP A 22 18.73 -9.21 7.25
N ASP A 23 17.94 -10.18 6.80
CA ASP A 23 18.03 -10.75 5.47
C ASP A 23 16.88 -10.23 4.60
N ARG A 24 17.21 -9.82 3.37
CA ARG A 24 16.19 -9.36 2.43
C ARG A 24 15.15 -10.44 2.14
N LYS A 25 15.56 -11.70 2.15
CA LYS A 25 14.62 -12.80 1.94
C LYS A 25 13.56 -12.83 3.05
N ASP A 26 13.97 -12.62 4.29
CA ASP A 26 13.04 -12.62 5.41
C ASP A 26 12.13 -11.40 5.35
N GLN A 27 12.63 -10.25 4.90
CA GLN A 27 11.81 -9.07 4.69
C GLN A 27 10.75 -9.32 3.60
N PHE A 28 11.16 -10.01 2.52
CA PHE A 28 10.23 -10.38 1.45
C PHE A 28 9.13 -11.32 1.98
N ILE A 29 9.50 -12.30 2.81
CA ILE A 29 8.55 -13.21 3.42
C ILE A 29 7.58 -12.44 4.31
N GLN A 30 8.08 -11.44 5.04
CA GLN A 30 7.22 -10.61 5.90
C GLN A 30 6.15 -9.89 5.08
N ILE A 31 6.52 -9.37 3.90
CA ILE A 31 5.54 -8.74 3.02
C ILE A 31 4.46 -9.74 2.63
N MET A 32 4.84 -10.96 2.29
CA MET A 32 3.86 -11.99 1.91
C MET A 32 2.99 -12.40 3.09
N ASP A 33 3.53 -12.41 4.28
CA ASP A 33 2.75 -12.71 5.48
C ASP A 33 1.70 -11.62 5.72
N MET A 34 2.04 -10.37 5.46
CA MET A 34 1.07 -9.28 5.54
C MET A 34 -0.07 -9.48 4.55
N ALA A 35 0.25 -10.00 3.36
CA ALA A 35 -0.79 -10.31 2.37
C ALA A 35 -1.78 -11.34 2.90
N LYS A 36 -1.26 -12.36 3.56
CA LYS A 36 -2.10 -13.44 4.08
C LYS A 36 -3.06 -12.95 5.17
N GLU A 37 -2.66 -11.91 5.89
CA GLU A 37 -3.48 -11.35 6.96
C GLU A 37 -4.42 -10.25 6.46
N SER A 38 -4.24 -9.78 5.24
CA SER A 38 -5.07 -8.69 4.72
C SER A 38 -6.38 -9.25 4.17
N ASN A 39 -7.41 -8.39 4.18
CA ASN A 39 -8.72 -8.77 3.66
C ASN A 39 -8.70 -8.76 2.14
N SER A 40 -9.57 -9.59 1.55
CA SER A 40 -9.78 -9.60 0.10
C SER A 40 -10.95 -8.71 -0.26
N LEU A 41 -10.95 -8.22 -1.50
CA LEU A 41 -12.11 -7.50 -2.05
C LEU A 41 -13.13 -8.49 -2.56
N SER A 42 -14.41 -8.12 -2.47
CA SER A 42 -15.47 -8.85 -3.14
C SER A 42 -15.26 -8.81 -4.66
N ASP A 43 -15.70 -9.85 -5.35
CA ASP A 43 -15.53 -9.91 -6.81
C ASP A 43 -16.21 -8.76 -7.52
N GLU A 44 -17.27 -8.20 -6.96
CA GLU A 44 -17.97 -7.07 -7.58
C GLU A 44 -17.07 -5.85 -7.76
N TYR A 45 -16.01 -5.74 -6.96
CA TYR A 45 -15.04 -4.63 -7.07
C TYR A 45 -13.83 -4.96 -7.92
N LYS A 46 -13.70 -6.21 -8.37
CA LYS A 46 -12.54 -6.64 -9.18
C LYS A 46 -12.84 -6.42 -10.66
N THR A 47 -13.01 -5.15 -11.01
CA THR A 47 -13.37 -4.74 -12.36
C THR A 47 -12.25 -3.87 -12.94
N ASP A 48 -12.29 -3.65 -14.24
CA ASP A 48 -11.31 -2.81 -14.92
C ASP A 48 -11.31 -1.39 -14.38
N HIS A 49 -12.47 -0.90 -13.93
CA HIS A 49 -12.58 0.45 -13.38
C HIS A 49 -11.71 0.62 -12.13
N HIS A 50 -11.60 -0.41 -11.32
CA HIS A 50 -10.84 -0.36 -10.07
C HIS A 50 -9.43 -0.91 -10.21
N LYS A 51 -9.07 -1.37 -11.40
CA LYS A 51 -7.80 -2.03 -11.62
C LYS A 51 -6.65 -1.04 -11.61
N ILE A 52 -5.52 -1.48 -11.05
CA ILE A 52 -4.29 -0.70 -11.07
C ILE A 52 -3.58 -0.98 -12.38
N SER A 53 -3.41 0.04 -13.22
CA SER A 53 -2.76 -0.10 -14.52
C SER A 53 -1.28 -0.37 -14.36
N GLY A 54 -0.71 -1.06 -15.35
CA GLY A 54 0.74 -1.23 -15.41
C GLY A 54 1.30 -2.30 -14.51
N CYS A 55 0.44 -3.03 -13.80
CA CYS A 55 0.85 -4.20 -13.04
C CYS A 55 0.82 -5.43 -13.93
N THR A 56 1.84 -6.30 -13.81
CA THR A 56 1.82 -7.58 -14.50
C THR A 56 0.81 -8.53 -13.87
N SER A 57 0.58 -8.38 -12.57
CA SER A 57 -0.47 -9.11 -11.84
C SER A 57 -1.74 -8.30 -11.86
N GLN A 58 -2.89 -8.95 -11.65
CA GLN A 58 -4.13 -8.23 -11.46
C GLN A 58 -4.17 -7.65 -10.05
N ALA A 59 -4.47 -6.37 -9.97
CA ALA A 59 -4.51 -5.67 -8.70
C ALA A 59 -5.59 -4.58 -8.76
N TRP A 60 -6.26 -4.36 -7.64
CA TRP A 60 -7.40 -3.43 -7.58
C TRP A 60 -7.31 -2.58 -6.33
N VAL A 61 -7.85 -1.36 -6.43
CA VAL A 61 -8.01 -0.48 -5.27
C VAL A 61 -9.31 0.29 -5.40
N ILE A 62 -10.02 0.39 -4.29
CA ILE A 62 -11.19 1.26 -4.17
C ILE A 62 -10.96 2.20 -3.00
N SER A 63 -11.64 3.33 -3.03
CA SER A 63 -11.52 4.33 -1.95
C SER A 63 -12.89 4.61 -1.36
N LYS A 64 -12.87 5.02 -0.11
CA LYS A 64 -14.07 5.50 0.57
C LYS A 64 -13.69 6.77 1.32
N LYS A 65 -14.42 7.85 1.05
CA LYS A 65 -14.21 9.10 1.77
C LYS A 65 -15.03 9.06 3.05
N ASN A 66 -14.38 9.31 4.16
CA ASN A 66 -15.01 9.31 5.48
C ASN A 66 -15.67 10.66 5.76
N GLU A 67 -16.50 10.71 6.79
CA GLU A 67 -17.20 11.94 7.14
C GLU A 67 -16.27 13.07 7.55
N ASP A 68 -15.11 12.74 8.10
CA ASP A 68 -14.13 13.72 8.54
C ASP A 68 -13.16 14.15 7.43
N GLU A 69 -13.48 13.83 6.18
CA GLU A 69 -12.69 14.19 4.99
C GLU A 69 -11.41 13.38 4.85
N THR A 70 -11.23 12.32 5.63
CA THR A 70 -10.13 11.39 5.42
C THR A 70 -10.59 10.28 4.50
N TYR A 71 -9.64 9.45 4.04
CA TYR A 71 -9.92 8.37 3.10
C TYR A 71 -9.52 7.02 3.67
N ASN A 72 -10.26 5.99 3.30
CA ASN A 72 -9.84 4.61 3.47
C ASN A 72 -9.74 3.94 2.11
N PHE A 73 -8.80 3.03 1.98
CA PHE A 73 -8.55 2.31 0.73
C PHE A 73 -8.66 0.82 0.99
N TYR A 74 -9.20 0.11 0.02
CA TYR A 74 -9.37 -1.34 0.07
C TYR A 74 -8.75 -1.91 -1.18
N THR A 75 -7.90 -2.90 -1.02
CA THR A 75 -7.06 -3.41 -2.10
C THR A 75 -7.08 -4.92 -2.16
N ASP A 76 -6.72 -5.45 -3.30
CA ASP A 76 -6.52 -6.89 -3.47
C ASP A 76 -5.64 -7.13 -4.69
N SER A 77 -5.09 -8.32 -4.79
CA SER A 77 -4.31 -8.75 -5.95
C SER A 77 -4.30 -10.27 -6.01
N ASP A 78 -4.11 -10.80 -7.21
CA ASP A 78 -3.91 -12.22 -7.40
C ASP A 78 -2.45 -12.65 -7.18
N SER A 79 -1.55 -11.69 -6.95
CA SER A 79 -0.16 -11.94 -6.60
C SER A 79 0.05 -11.68 -5.12
N LEU A 80 0.63 -12.64 -4.42
CA LEU A 80 0.82 -12.52 -2.97
C LEU A 80 1.73 -11.35 -2.60
N ILE A 81 2.83 -11.17 -3.35
CA ILE A 81 3.76 -10.07 -3.06
C ILE A 81 3.09 -8.72 -3.32
N VAL A 82 2.34 -8.59 -4.41
CA VAL A 82 1.65 -7.34 -4.71
C VAL A 82 0.57 -7.07 -3.65
N LYS A 83 -0.18 -8.11 -3.25
CA LYS A 83 -1.19 -7.95 -2.21
C LYS A 83 -0.57 -7.46 -0.91
N GLY A 84 0.62 -7.96 -0.55
CA GLY A 84 1.34 -7.51 0.63
C GLY A 84 1.78 -6.05 0.53
N LEU A 85 2.30 -5.68 -0.64
CA LEU A 85 2.70 -4.29 -0.87
C LEU A 85 1.50 -3.35 -0.80
N LEU A 86 0.36 -3.77 -1.33
CA LEU A 86 -0.86 -2.98 -1.25
C LEU A 86 -1.34 -2.85 0.20
N SER A 87 -1.19 -3.89 1.01
CA SER A 87 -1.57 -3.80 2.41
C SER A 87 -0.68 -2.82 3.17
N ILE A 88 0.58 -2.70 2.78
CA ILE A 88 1.46 -1.66 3.33
C ILE A 88 0.88 -0.28 3.01
N LEU A 89 0.45 -0.07 1.77
CA LEU A 89 -0.12 1.22 1.36
C LEU A 89 -1.41 1.54 2.11
N THR A 90 -2.28 0.56 2.32
CA THR A 90 -3.50 0.82 3.10
C THR A 90 -3.16 1.17 4.55
N THR A 91 -2.16 0.52 5.12
CA THR A 91 -1.69 0.84 6.47
C THR A 91 -1.23 2.29 6.56
N ILE A 92 -0.51 2.76 5.56
CA ILE A 92 0.04 4.11 5.53
C ILE A 92 -1.05 5.16 5.32
N PHE A 93 -1.95 4.91 4.37
CA PHE A 93 -2.86 5.94 3.87
C PHE A 93 -4.25 5.93 4.48
N ASN A 94 -4.68 4.83 5.10
CA ASN A 94 -6.02 4.80 5.69
C ASN A 94 -6.14 5.82 6.81
N GLY A 95 -7.25 6.55 6.81
CA GLY A 95 -7.51 7.55 7.81
C GLY A 95 -6.78 8.87 7.60
N GLN A 96 -6.17 9.07 6.42
CA GLN A 96 -5.41 10.29 6.14
C GLN A 96 -6.20 11.22 5.23
N ASN A 97 -5.90 12.52 5.32
CA ASN A 97 -6.54 13.49 4.46
C ASN A 97 -5.79 13.64 3.14
N VAL A 98 -6.44 14.30 2.19
CA VAL A 98 -5.90 14.46 0.85
C VAL A 98 -4.56 15.17 0.84
N ASN A 99 -4.41 16.22 1.65
CA ASN A 99 -3.16 16.98 1.66
C ASN A 99 -1.98 16.11 2.07
N ASP A 100 -2.17 15.27 3.08
CA ASP A 100 -1.11 14.40 3.56
C ASP A 100 -0.81 13.31 2.55
N ILE A 101 -1.84 12.71 1.95
CA ILE A 101 -1.66 11.65 0.96
C ILE A 101 -0.87 12.17 -0.23
N GLN A 102 -1.15 13.39 -0.69
CA GLN A 102 -0.50 13.94 -1.88
C GLN A 102 0.99 14.26 -1.69
N LYS A 103 1.47 14.30 -0.45
CA LYS A 103 2.87 14.62 -0.17
C LYS A 103 3.83 13.46 -0.46
N TYR A 104 3.33 12.25 -0.65
CA TYR A 104 4.18 11.06 -0.74
C TYR A 104 4.13 10.45 -2.13
N ASN A 105 5.28 9.90 -2.54
CA ASN A 105 5.36 9.09 -3.75
C ASN A 105 5.98 7.74 -3.39
N SER A 106 5.99 6.82 -4.34
CA SER A 106 6.45 5.47 -4.09
C SER A 106 7.94 5.43 -3.70
N GLU A 107 8.74 6.29 -4.30
CA GLU A 107 10.18 6.30 -4.03
C GLU A 107 10.46 6.69 -2.58
N ILE A 108 9.80 7.74 -2.11
CA ILE A 108 9.93 8.17 -0.72
C ILE A 108 9.50 7.05 0.23
N ILE A 109 8.37 6.43 -0.07
CA ILE A 109 7.83 5.37 0.79
C ILE A 109 8.81 4.20 0.87
N LEU A 110 9.26 3.70 -0.27
CA LEU A 110 10.16 2.54 -0.30
C LEU A 110 11.48 2.85 0.40
N GLU A 111 11.98 4.06 0.23
CA GLU A 111 13.22 4.47 0.89
C GLU A 111 13.02 4.51 2.41
N ARG A 112 11.93 5.13 2.86
CA ARG A 112 11.63 5.22 4.29
C ARG A 112 11.46 3.86 4.95
N LEU A 113 10.95 2.88 4.20
CA LEU A 113 10.75 1.52 4.70
C LEU A 113 11.99 0.64 4.60
N GLY A 114 12.99 1.08 3.85
CA GLY A 114 14.20 0.28 3.64
C GLY A 114 13.96 -0.89 2.70
N LEU A 115 12.99 -0.78 1.79
CA LEU A 115 12.58 -1.91 0.95
C LEU A 115 13.01 -1.78 -0.52
N LYS A 116 13.77 -0.74 -0.87
CA LYS A 116 14.10 -0.50 -2.29
C LYS A 116 14.80 -1.68 -2.96
N ASN A 117 15.61 -2.41 -2.22
CA ASN A 117 16.37 -3.55 -2.76
C ASN A 117 15.77 -4.89 -2.40
N VAL A 118 14.58 -4.91 -1.85
CA VAL A 118 13.91 -6.14 -1.40
C VAL A 118 13.00 -6.70 -2.48
N ILE A 119 12.40 -5.82 -3.29
CA ILE A 119 11.41 -6.22 -4.29
C ILE A 119 11.96 -6.03 -5.69
N SER A 120 11.39 -6.78 -6.65
CA SER A 120 11.81 -6.73 -8.05
C SER A 120 11.44 -5.40 -8.70
N SER A 121 12.02 -5.13 -9.88
CA SER A 121 11.65 -3.93 -10.63
C SER A 121 10.20 -3.97 -11.06
N GLN A 122 9.66 -5.15 -11.38
CA GLN A 122 8.23 -5.29 -11.71
C GLN A 122 7.35 -4.93 -10.52
N SER A 123 7.72 -5.41 -9.33
CA SER A 123 6.96 -5.10 -8.12
C SER A 123 7.08 -3.62 -7.77
N THR A 124 8.25 -3.03 -7.99
CA THR A 124 8.45 -1.59 -7.77
C THR A 124 7.54 -0.78 -8.68
N ASN A 125 7.43 -1.17 -9.96
CA ASN A 125 6.54 -0.49 -10.90
C ASN A 125 5.07 -0.62 -10.47
N GLY A 126 4.66 -1.82 -10.07
CA GLY A 126 3.30 -2.03 -9.58
C GLY A 126 3.00 -1.20 -8.35
N PHE A 127 3.95 -1.13 -7.44
CA PHE A 127 3.82 -0.32 -6.23
C PHE A 127 3.67 1.17 -6.58
N SER A 128 4.49 1.65 -7.52
CA SER A 128 4.42 3.04 -7.97
C SER A 128 3.07 3.35 -8.60
N ASN A 129 2.58 2.47 -9.45
CA ASN A 129 1.28 2.65 -10.10
C ASN A 129 0.15 2.64 -9.07
N ALA A 130 0.26 1.82 -8.04
CA ALA A 130 -0.73 1.80 -6.96
C ALA A 130 -0.75 3.11 -6.19
N VAL A 131 0.43 3.65 -5.86
CA VAL A 131 0.50 4.93 -5.16
C VAL A 131 -0.14 6.03 -5.99
N GLU A 132 0.15 6.07 -7.31
CA GLU A 132 -0.42 7.09 -8.18
C GLU A 132 -1.94 6.96 -8.27
N LYS A 133 -2.47 5.73 -8.33
CA LYS A 133 -3.91 5.55 -8.37
C LYS A 133 -4.57 5.99 -7.06
N ILE A 134 -3.95 5.67 -5.94
CA ILE A 134 -4.45 6.12 -4.64
C ILE A 134 -4.51 7.65 -4.59
N LYS A 135 -3.47 8.32 -5.08
CA LYS A 135 -3.43 9.78 -5.08
C LYS A 135 -4.51 10.37 -5.99
N LYS A 136 -4.82 9.71 -7.10
CA LYS A 136 -5.90 10.16 -7.98
C LYS A 136 -7.27 9.95 -7.36
N LEU A 137 -7.44 8.91 -6.57
CA LEU A 137 -8.71 8.65 -5.90
C LEU A 137 -8.95 9.60 -4.73
N ALA A 138 -7.88 10.07 -4.11
CA ALA A 138 -7.95 10.96 -2.93
C ALA A 138 -7.95 12.41 -3.38
N ILE A 139 -9.09 12.88 -3.87
CA ILE A 139 -9.23 14.26 -4.34
C ILE A 139 -10.47 14.92 -3.77
#